data_38cb30ffa807ab56cea991698c6b968f
#
_entry.id   38cb30ffa807ab56cea991698c6b968f
#
_cell.length_a   1.000
_cell.length_b   1.000
_cell.length_c   1.000
_cell.angle_alpha   90.00
_cell.angle_beta   90.00
_cell.angle_gamma   90.00
#
_symmetry.space_group_name_H-M   'P 1'
#
loop_
_entity.id
_entity.type
_entity.pdbx_description
1 polymer ?
#
loop_
_entity_poly.entity_id
_entity_poly.type
_entity_poly.pdbx_seq_one_letter_code
_entity_poly.pdbx_strand_id
1 'polypeptide(L)'
;MSSISIIRLQDRPELKDSLARWFHEKWGVPLEAYQESMEDCLTARSAVPQWIAALEEDRIVGRLGVIENDFHNRKDLTPNVCAVYVEEDKRCQGIAGEMLRFICRDMYARGVGTLYLLTDHTSFYERYGWTYFCMVQGDGEDSLSRMYRHVETEFPEKAVPPILK
;
A
#
# COMPACT_ATOMS: atom_id res chain seq x y z
N MET A 1 -14.52 19.42 -11.63
CA MET A 1 -14.12 18.45 -10.70
C MET A 1 -12.77 17.92 -10.98
N SER A 2 -11.92 17.90 -10.01
CA SER A 2 -10.56 17.36 -10.19
C SER A 2 -10.60 15.85 -10.18
N SER A 3 -9.80 15.23 -10.98
CA SER A 3 -9.71 13.79 -10.98
C SER A 3 -8.47 13.38 -10.18
N ILE A 4 -8.50 12.16 -9.68
CA ILE A 4 -7.42 11.60 -8.89
C ILE A 4 -6.61 10.67 -9.76
N SER A 5 -5.29 10.85 -9.76
CA SER A 5 -4.38 9.96 -10.48
C SER A 5 -3.53 9.21 -9.47
N ILE A 6 -3.39 7.91 -9.66
CA ILE A 6 -2.53 7.12 -8.80
C ILE A 6 -1.25 6.85 -9.55
N ILE A 7 -0.11 7.20 -8.94
CA ILE A 7 1.18 7.07 -9.59
C ILE A 7 2.12 6.22 -8.75
N ARG A 8 3.03 5.54 -9.44
CA ARG A 8 4.11 4.83 -8.78
C ARG A 8 5.26 5.79 -8.57
N LEU A 9 5.94 5.65 -7.44
CA LEU A 9 7.13 6.47 -7.22
C LEU A 9 8.15 6.28 -8.35
N GLN A 10 8.23 5.06 -8.88
CA GLN A 10 9.14 4.78 -9.99
C GLN A 10 8.90 5.69 -11.19
N ASP A 11 7.66 6.07 -11.43
CA ASP A 11 7.29 6.92 -12.55
C ASP A 11 7.42 8.41 -12.24
N ARG A 12 7.56 8.75 -10.97
CA ARG A 12 7.69 10.13 -10.52
C ARG A 12 8.77 10.23 -9.45
N PRO A 13 10.03 9.93 -9.80
CA PRO A 13 11.09 9.84 -8.79
C PRO A 13 11.40 11.15 -8.09
N GLU A 14 11.00 12.25 -8.69
CA GLU A 14 11.21 13.55 -8.04
C GLU A 14 10.40 13.70 -6.76
N LEU A 15 9.41 12.82 -6.52
CA LEU A 15 8.60 12.90 -5.32
C LEU A 15 9.23 12.19 -4.12
N LYS A 16 10.38 11.53 -4.33
CA LYS A 16 10.98 10.70 -3.27
C LYS A 16 11.23 11.47 -1.97
N ASP A 17 11.93 12.61 -2.07
CA ASP A 17 12.29 13.32 -0.85
C ASP A 17 11.08 13.88 -0.12
N SER A 18 10.11 14.37 -0.87
CA SER A 18 8.90 14.90 -0.29
C SER A 18 8.11 13.80 0.42
N LEU A 19 7.97 12.63 -0.21
CA LEU A 19 7.24 11.54 0.39
C LEU A 19 7.97 10.99 1.62
N ALA A 20 9.28 10.82 1.54
CA ALA A 20 10.04 10.28 2.66
C ALA A 20 9.93 11.18 3.88
N ARG A 21 10.03 12.49 3.66
CA ARG A 21 9.92 13.45 4.77
C ARG A 21 8.53 13.43 5.36
N TRP A 22 7.51 13.35 4.50
CA TRP A 22 6.14 13.32 4.98
C TRP A 22 5.87 12.10 5.85
N PHE A 23 6.31 10.92 5.40
CA PHE A 23 6.11 9.69 6.16
C PHE A 23 6.85 9.75 7.49
N HIS A 24 8.09 10.28 7.47
CA HIS A 24 8.86 10.42 8.70
C HIS A 24 8.13 11.31 9.71
N GLU A 25 7.62 12.44 9.26
CA GLU A 25 6.93 13.35 10.14
C GLU A 25 5.62 12.76 10.66
N LYS A 26 4.96 11.98 9.83
CA LYS A 26 3.66 11.43 10.20
C LYS A 26 3.79 10.24 11.15
N TRP A 27 4.71 9.34 10.86
CA TRP A 27 4.76 8.08 11.58
C TRP A 27 5.93 7.95 12.55
N GLY A 28 6.90 8.84 12.48
CA GLY A 28 8.03 8.81 13.41
C GLY A 28 9.10 7.78 13.12
N VAL A 29 9.00 7.07 12.02
CA VAL A 29 10.05 6.13 11.61
C VAL A 29 11.21 6.97 11.07
N PRO A 30 12.47 6.58 11.33
CA PRO A 30 13.61 7.40 10.90
C PRO A 30 13.58 7.73 9.43
N LEU A 31 13.94 8.96 9.10
CA LEU A 31 13.92 9.44 7.72
C LEU A 31 14.75 8.54 6.81
N GLU A 32 15.90 8.10 7.30
CA GLU A 32 16.79 7.27 6.50
C GLU A 32 16.13 5.95 6.08
N ALA A 33 15.25 5.41 6.93
CA ALA A 33 14.58 4.17 6.59
C ALA A 33 13.67 4.36 5.38
N TYR A 34 12.94 5.48 5.33
CA TYR A 34 12.11 5.75 4.17
C TYR A 34 12.95 6.04 2.93
N GLN A 35 14.06 6.80 3.11
CA GLN A 35 14.92 7.13 1.98
C GLN A 35 15.52 5.87 1.36
N GLU A 36 15.97 4.94 2.19
CA GLU A 36 16.53 3.70 1.69
C GLU A 36 15.48 2.85 0.98
N SER A 37 14.30 2.74 1.59
CA SER A 37 13.23 1.96 1.00
C SER A 37 12.82 2.53 -0.35
N MET A 38 12.73 3.85 -0.43
CA MET A 38 12.34 4.48 -1.68
C MET A 38 13.44 4.39 -2.73
N GLU A 39 14.70 4.43 -2.30
CA GLU A 39 15.80 4.24 -3.23
C GLU A 39 15.77 2.82 -3.79
N ASP A 40 15.49 1.83 -2.95
CA ASP A 40 15.35 0.45 -3.42
C ASP A 40 14.19 0.33 -4.40
N CYS A 41 13.12 1.05 -4.15
CA CYS A 41 11.99 1.07 -5.06
C CYS A 41 12.40 1.63 -6.43
N LEU A 42 13.18 2.71 -6.42
CA LEU A 42 13.58 3.34 -7.68
C LEU A 42 14.55 2.49 -8.48
N THR A 43 15.36 1.68 -7.83
CA THR A 43 16.28 0.80 -8.55
C THR A 43 15.57 -0.39 -9.18
N ALA A 44 14.37 -0.68 -8.70
CA ALA A 44 13.49 -1.68 -9.30
C ALA A 44 14.12 -3.06 -9.44
N ARG A 45 14.95 -3.46 -8.47
CA ARG A 45 15.60 -4.76 -8.53
C ARG A 45 14.67 -5.89 -8.16
N SER A 46 13.64 -5.61 -7.38
CA SER A 46 12.67 -6.62 -7.01
C SER A 46 11.30 -5.98 -6.89
N ALA A 47 10.28 -6.81 -6.70
CA ALA A 47 8.91 -6.30 -6.60
C ALA A 47 8.68 -5.48 -5.35
N VAL A 48 9.46 -5.70 -4.30
CA VAL A 48 9.31 -5.04 -3.01
C VAL A 48 10.62 -4.34 -2.69
N PRO A 49 10.61 -3.10 -2.23
CA PRO A 49 9.45 -2.29 -1.83
C PRO A 49 8.83 -1.52 -3.00
N GLN A 50 7.59 -1.09 -2.80
CA GLN A 50 6.91 -0.22 -3.73
C GLN A 50 6.26 0.93 -2.96
N TRP A 51 6.22 2.10 -3.58
CA TRP A 51 5.58 3.27 -2.99
C TRP A 51 4.72 3.94 -4.04
N ILE A 52 3.50 4.32 -3.65
CA ILE A 52 2.58 4.98 -4.57
C ILE A 52 1.95 6.18 -3.89
N ALA A 53 1.41 7.07 -4.71
CA ALA A 53 0.71 8.25 -4.21
C ALA A 53 -0.50 8.50 -5.08
N ALA A 54 -1.51 9.10 -4.48
CA ALA A 54 -2.69 9.59 -5.20
C ALA A 54 -2.55 11.10 -5.31
N LEU A 55 -2.67 11.61 -6.52
CA LEU A 55 -2.51 13.03 -6.79
C LEU A 55 -3.80 13.63 -7.28
N GLU A 56 -4.11 14.82 -6.79
CA GLU A 56 -5.16 15.64 -7.36
C GLU A 56 -4.42 16.84 -7.91
N GLU A 57 -4.29 16.88 -9.24
CA GLU A 57 -3.42 17.85 -9.90
C GLU A 57 -2.00 17.65 -9.35
N ASP A 58 -1.41 18.64 -8.74
CA ASP A 58 -0.05 18.49 -8.21
C ASP A 58 -0.02 18.20 -6.72
N ARG A 59 -1.16 18.06 -6.08
CA ARG A 59 -1.22 17.84 -4.64
C ARG A 59 -1.28 16.37 -4.33
N ILE A 60 -0.44 15.91 -3.43
CA ILE A 60 -0.50 14.52 -2.97
C ILE A 60 -1.61 14.43 -1.93
N VAL A 61 -2.63 13.63 -2.23
CA VAL A 61 -3.78 13.50 -1.33
C VAL A 61 -3.88 12.12 -0.70
N GLY A 62 -3.07 11.15 -1.14
CA GLY A 62 -3.03 9.84 -0.52
C GLY A 62 -1.70 9.17 -0.80
N ARG A 63 -1.34 8.19 0.03
CA ARG A 63 -0.06 7.49 -0.11
C ARG A 63 -0.12 6.13 0.57
N LEU A 64 0.71 5.21 0.11
CA LEU A 64 0.95 3.95 0.81
C LEU A 64 2.23 3.31 0.28
N GLY A 65 2.69 2.31 1.01
CA GLY A 65 3.84 1.55 0.57
C GLY A 65 3.61 0.06 0.71
N VAL A 66 4.48 -0.71 0.09
CA VAL A 66 4.55 -2.16 0.27
C VAL A 66 5.97 -2.49 0.65
N ILE A 67 6.15 -3.10 1.81
CA ILE A 67 7.48 -3.45 2.31
C ILE A 67 7.45 -4.91 2.77
N GLU A 68 8.62 -5.45 3.08
CA GLU A 68 8.68 -6.85 3.45
C GLU A 68 8.03 -7.13 4.79
N ASN A 69 8.22 -6.28 5.76
CA ASN A 69 7.66 -6.51 7.09
C ASN A 69 7.34 -5.18 7.77
N ASP A 70 6.11 -5.02 8.17
CA ASP A 70 5.64 -3.79 8.80
C ASP A 70 5.70 -3.94 10.32
N PHE A 71 6.91 -4.25 10.82
CA PHE A 71 7.21 -4.26 12.27
C PHE A 71 6.39 -5.27 13.06
N HIS A 72 6.40 -6.53 12.62
CA HIS A 72 5.72 -7.58 13.38
C HIS A 72 6.53 -8.87 13.34
N ASN A 73 6.11 -9.85 14.14
CA ASN A 73 6.89 -11.06 14.36
C ASN A 73 6.62 -12.18 13.36
N ARG A 74 5.66 -12.03 12.47
CA ARG A 74 5.36 -13.09 11.49
C ARG A 74 5.99 -12.75 10.16
N LYS A 75 7.28 -13.01 10.05
CA LYS A 75 8.03 -12.66 8.84
C LYS A 75 7.66 -13.49 7.63
N ASP A 76 6.94 -14.58 7.86
CA ASP A 76 6.41 -15.39 6.78
C ASP A 76 5.19 -14.75 6.11
N LEU A 77 4.54 -13.78 6.76
CA LEU A 77 3.38 -13.11 6.20
C LEU A 77 3.86 -11.82 5.51
N THR A 78 4.29 -11.96 4.28
CA THR A 78 4.98 -10.91 3.54
C THR A 78 4.52 -10.95 2.07
N PRO A 79 4.55 -9.82 1.33
CA PRO A 79 4.89 -8.49 1.81
C PRO A 79 3.70 -7.78 2.42
N ASN A 80 3.96 -6.62 3.04
CA ASN A 80 2.94 -5.89 3.76
C ASN A 80 2.66 -4.54 3.13
N VAL A 81 1.37 -4.24 2.95
CA VAL A 81 0.94 -2.88 2.62
C VAL A 81 1.02 -2.09 3.93
N CYS A 82 1.60 -0.92 3.88
CA CYS A 82 1.82 -0.12 5.08
C CYS A 82 1.56 1.35 4.83
N ALA A 83 1.40 2.09 5.91
CA ALA A 83 1.36 3.54 5.91
C ALA A 83 0.28 4.12 4.99
N VAL A 84 -0.86 3.46 4.96
CA VAL A 84 -2.00 3.92 4.15
C VAL A 84 -2.56 5.19 4.75
N TYR A 85 -2.61 6.26 3.97
CA TYR A 85 -3.12 7.53 4.47
C TYR A 85 -3.77 8.34 3.35
N VAL A 86 -4.90 8.95 3.67
CA VAL A 86 -5.60 9.88 2.77
C VAL A 86 -5.80 11.17 3.56
N GLU A 87 -5.53 12.31 2.93
CA GLU A 87 -5.70 13.60 3.57
C GLU A 87 -7.12 13.78 4.06
N GLU A 88 -7.27 14.46 5.21
CA GLU A 88 -8.57 14.55 5.85
C GLU A 88 -9.66 15.10 4.96
N ASP A 89 -9.33 16.14 4.21
CA ASP A 89 -10.33 16.79 3.37
C ASP A 89 -10.68 15.96 2.13
N LYS A 90 -10.02 14.84 1.92
CA LYS A 90 -10.27 13.98 0.77
C LYS A 90 -10.79 12.61 1.18
N ARG A 91 -11.11 12.42 2.46
CA ARG A 91 -11.62 11.12 2.93
C ARG A 91 -13.05 10.93 2.51
N CYS A 92 -13.48 9.68 2.56
CA CYS A 92 -14.85 9.28 2.22
C CYS A 92 -15.18 9.51 0.74
N GLN A 93 -14.15 9.50 -0.11
CA GLN A 93 -14.33 9.65 -1.55
C GLN A 93 -13.77 8.46 -2.32
N GLY A 94 -13.44 7.38 -1.62
CA GLY A 94 -12.97 6.16 -2.26
C GLY A 94 -11.51 6.13 -2.64
N ILE A 95 -10.71 7.13 -2.24
CA ILE A 95 -9.32 7.20 -2.66
C ILE A 95 -8.50 6.05 -2.09
N ALA A 96 -8.72 5.72 -0.80
CA ALA A 96 -8.00 4.60 -0.20
C ALA A 96 -8.30 3.30 -0.92
N GLY A 97 -9.56 3.08 -1.26
CA GLY A 97 -9.95 1.88 -1.98
C GLY A 97 -9.33 1.81 -3.35
N GLU A 98 -9.22 2.95 -4.04
CA GLU A 98 -8.58 2.98 -5.35
C GLU A 98 -7.10 2.69 -5.25
N MET A 99 -6.43 3.25 -4.23
CA MET A 99 -5.01 2.95 -4.02
C MET A 99 -4.78 1.48 -3.70
N LEU A 100 -5.65 0.91 -2.86
CA LEU A 100 -5.52 -0.50 -2.50
C LEU A 100 -5.74 -1.39 -3.72
N ARG A 101 -6.74 -1.07 -4.54
CA ARG A 101 -6.97 -1.84 -5.76
C ARG A 101 -5.79 -1.72 -6.71
N PHE A 102 -5.26 -0.52 -6.85
CA PHE A 102 -4.12 -0.29 -7.73
C PHE A 102 -2.93 -1.12 -7.28
N ILE A 103 -2.59 -1.09 -5.98
CA ILE A 103 -1.39 -1.76 -5.52
C ILE A 103 -1.54 -3.28 -5.60
N CYS A 104 -2.72 -3.81 -5.34
CA CYS A 104 -2.93 -5.24 -5.46
C CYS A 104 -2.73 -5.71 -6.90
N ARG A 105 -3.23 -4.96 -7.86
CA ARG A 105 -3.06 -5.30 -9.27
C ARG A 105 -1.63 -5.10 -9.73
N ASP A 106 -1.00 -4.03 -9.28
CA ASP A 106 0.39 -3.75 -9.66
C ASP A 106 1.32 -4.84 -9.12
N MET A 107 1.11 -5.24 -7.88
CA MET A 107 1.94 -6.30 -7.30
C MET A 107 1.68 -7.65 -7.97
N TYR A 108 0.42 -7.91 -8.33
CA TYR A 108 0.10 -9.13 -9.04
C TYR A 108 0.85 -9.19 -10.38
N ALA A 109 0.89 -8.07 -11.08
CA ALA A 109 1.62 -7.99 -12.34
C ALA A 109 3.12 -8.21 -12.16
N ARG A 110 3.63 -7.96 -10.97
CA ARG A 110 5.04 -8.18 -10.65
C ARG A 110 5.29 -9.58 -10.08
N GLY A 111 4.27 -10.42 -10.06
CA GLY A 111 4.41 -11.79 -9.59
C GLY A 111 4.07 -12.01 -8.13
N VAL A 112 3.52 -11.00 -7.45
CA VAL A 112 3.20 -11.09 -6.03
C VAL A 112 1.70 -11.02 -5.89
N GLY A 113 1.04 -12.16 -5.71
CA GLY A 113 -0.41 -12.21 -5.69
C GLY A 113 -1.05 -12.07 -4.33
N THR A 114 -0.30 -12.24 -3.26
CA THR A 114 -0.86 -12.18 -1.92
C THR A 114 -0.18 -11.08 -1.13
N LEU A 115 -0.98 -10.21 -0.54
CA LEU A 115 -0.49 -9.12 0.29
C LEU A 115 -1.14 -9.20 1.65
N TYR A 116 -0.44 -8.66 2.66
CA TYR A 116 -0.92 -8.63 4.03
C TYR A 116 -0.86 -7.21 4.56
N LEU A 117 -1.64 -6.90 5.58
CA LEU A 117 -1.50 -5.62 6.26
C LEU A 117 -1.96 -5.74 7.70
N LEU A 118 -1.39 -4.89 8.54
CA LEU A 118 -1.80 -4.78 9.94
C LEU A 118 -2.74 -3.61 10.10
N THR A 119 -3.76 -3.77 10.91
CA THR A 119 -4.67 -2.66 11.16
C THR A 119 -5.42 -2.87 12.46
N ASP A 120 -5.83 -1.77 13.07
CA ASP A 120 -6.74 -1.81 14.20
C ASP A 120 -8.18 -1.64 13.76
N HIS A 121 -8.39 -1.34 12.48
CA HIS A 121 -9.75 -1.19 11.98
C HIS A 121 -10.37 -2.54 11.73
N THR A 122 -11.69 -2.62 11.93
CA THR A 122 -12.40 -3.84 11.64
C THR A 122 -13.29 -3.62 10.45
N SER A 123 -13.67 -3.77 9.62
CA SER A 123 -14.58 -3.63 8.50
C SER A 123 -14.10 -2.70 7.39
N PHE A 124 -13.12 -1.81 7.65
CA PHE A 124 -12.72 -0.88 6.60
C PHE A 124 -12.13 -1.61 5.41
N TYR A 125 -11.13 -2.46 5.64
CA TYR A 125 -10.43 -3.13 4.53
C TYR A 125 -11.29 -4.22 3.91
N GLU A 126 -12.25 -4.75 4.65
CA GLU A 126 -13.13 -5.78 4.12
C GLU A 126 -13.94 -5.26 2.93
N ARG A 127 -14.21 -3.97 2.90
CA ARG A 127 -14.93 -3.39 1.76
C ARG A 127 -14.16 -3.51 0.46
N TYR A 128 -12.84 -3.69 0.54
CA TYR A 128 -11.98 -3.68 -0.64
C TYR A 128 -11.38 -5.03 -0.92
N GLY A 129 -12.01 -6.09 -0.39
CA GLY A 129 -11.60 -7.43 -0.73
C GLY A 129 -10.55 -8.04 0.18
N TRP A 130 -10.24 -7.38 1.30
CA TRP A 130 -9.31 -7.92 2.27
C TRP A 130 -10.07 -8.71 3.32
N THR A 131 -9.49 -9.82 3.80
CA THR A 131 -10.12 -10.66 4.79
C THR A 131 -9.22 -10.81 6.00
N TYR A 132 -9.82 -10.90 7.16
CA TYR A 132 -9.08 -11.12 8.38
C TYR A 132 -8.37 -12.48 8.30
N PHE A 133 -7.11 -12.51 8.67
CA PHE A 133 -6.32 -13.72 8.59
C PHE A 133 -5.90 -14.25 9.96
N CYS A 134 -5.28 -13.42 10.79
CA CYS A 134 -4.83 -13.86 12.12
C CYS A 134 -4.41 -12.65 12.93
N MET A 135 -4.12 -12.89 14.22
CA MET A 135 -3.51 -11.87 15.08
C MET A 135 -2.01 -12.05 15.06
N VAL A 136 -1.28 -10.95 15.11
CA VAL A 136 0.18 -11.00 15.16
C VAL A 136 0.68 -10.04 16.21
N GLN A 137 1.92 -10.25 16.64
CA GLN A 137 2.56 -9.39 17.63
C GLN A 137 3.37 -8.31 16.91
N GLY A 138 2.98 -7.05 17.10
CA GLY A 138 3.78 -5.94 16.60
C GLY A 138 5.04 -5.78 17.43
N ASP A 139 6.11 -5.32 16.80
CA ASP A 139 7.40 -5.16 17.49
C ASP A 139 7.25 -4.12 18.59
N GLY A 140 7.56 -4.52 19.81
CA GLY A 140 7.48 -3.62 20.95
C GLY A 140 6.08 -3.30 21.43
N GLU A 141 5.06 -3.96 20.89
CA GLU A 141 3.69 -3.70 21.28
C GLU A 141 3.25 -4.60 22.42
N ASP A 142 2.36 -4.11 23.27
CA ASP A 142 1.85 -4.89 24.37
C ASP A 142 0.70 -5.80 23.97
N SER A 143 0.01 -5.48 22.91
CA SER A 143 -1.15 -6.23 22.47
C SER A 143 -0.97 -6.72 21.05
N LEU A 144 -1.82 -7.65 20.66
CA LEU A 144 -1.77 -8.20 19.30
C LEU A 144 -2.53 -7.29 18.35
N SER A 145 -2.12 -7.34 17.10
CA SER A 145 -2.77 -6.58 16.03
C SER A 145 -3.40 -7.52 15.03
N ARG A 146 -4.43 -7.03 14.34
CA ARG A 146 -5.09 -7.81 13.31
C ARG A 146 -4.30 -7.77 12.02
N MET A 147 -4.13 -8.95 11.43
CA MET A 147 -3.50 -9.08 10.12
C MET A 147 -4.58 -9.44 9.11
N TYR A 148 -4.69 -8.63 8.07
CA TYR A 148 -5.60 -8.90 6.95
C TYR A 148 -4.80 -9.37 5.75
N ARG A 149 -5.46 -10.08 4.86
CA ARG A 149 -4.82 -10.65 3.68
C ARG A 149 -5.68 -10.38 2.46
N HIS A 150 -5.03 -10.12 1.34
CA HIS A 150 -5.69 -10.00 0.05
C HIS A 150 -5.00 -10.91 -0.94
N VAL A 151 -5.77 -11.75 -1.62
CA VAL A 151 -5.24 -12.63 -2.65
C VAL A 151 -5.82 -12.17 -3.97
N GLU A 152 -4.95 -11.67 -4.86
CA GLU A 152 -5.40 -11.20 -6.14
C GLU A 152 -5.53 -12.37 -7.09
N THR A 153 -6.64 -12.41 -7.81
CA THR A 153 -6.86 -13.44 -8.79
C THR A 153 -6.65 -12.83 -10.16
N GLU A 154 -6.94 -13.58 -11.19
CA GLU A 154 -6.84 -13.03 -12.52
C GLU A 154 -7.72 -11.82 -12.62
N PHE A 155 -7.34 -10.90 -13.51
CA PHE A 155 -8.04 -9.64 -13.58
C PHE A 155 -9.51 -9.86 -13.79
N PRO A 156 -10.35 -9.28 -13.01
CA PRO A 156 -11.78 -9.42 -13.16
C PRO A 156 -12.25 -9.11 -14.56
N GLU A 157 -11.62 -8.13 -15.17
CA GLU A 157 -12.01 -7.79 -16.50
C GLU A 157 -11.68 -8.87 -17.49
N LYS A 158 -10.67 -9.67 -17.20
CA LYS A 158 -10.37 -10.75 -18.09
C LYS A 158 -11.35 -11.86 -17.87
N ALA A 159 -11.68 -12.04 -16.66
CA ALA A 159 -12.62 -13.09 -16.37
C ALA A 159 -13.94 -12.79 -16.99
N VAL A 160 -14.24 -11.56 -17.01
CA VAL A 160 -15.44 -11.18 -17.55
C VAL A 160 -15.61 -11.32 -18.94
N PRO A 161 -14.90 -10.94 -19.61
CA PRO A 161 -15.19 -10.82 -20.91
C PRO A 161 -15.30 -11.91 -21.55
N PRO A 162 -15.81 -12.25 -21.70
CA PRO A 162 -15.87 -13.09 -22.42
C PRO A 162 -16.43 -12.66 -23.49
N ILE A 163 -16.89 -11.93 -23.34
CA ILE A 163 -17.44 -11.45 -24.28
C ILE A 163 -16.59 -11.34 -25.26
N LEU A 164 -15.80 -11.31 -25.01
CA LEU A 164 -15.00 -11.07 -25.81
C LEU A 164 -14.41 -12.09 -26.11
N LYS A 165 -14.61 -12.72 -25.69
CA LYS A 165 -14.08 -13.65 -25.92
C LYS A 165 -14.60 -14.23 -26.51
#